data_14adc58dac3451cd5bdaabad3d4edca3
#
_entry.id   14adc58dac3451cd5bdaabad3d4edca3
#
_cell.length_a   1.000
_cell.length_b   1.000
_cell.length_c   1.000
_cell.angle_alpha   90.00
_cell.angle_beta   90.00
_cell.angle_gamma   90.00
#
_symmetry.space_group_name_H-M   'P 1'
#
loop_
_entity.id
_entity.type
_entity.pdbx_description
1 polymer ?
#
loop_
_entity_poly.entity_id
_entity_poly.type
_entity_poly.pdbx_seq_one_letter_code
_entity_poly.pdbx_strand_id
1 'polypeptide(L)'
;MSTKKQFTPEEIRHLRANPYTRCVTADTISYTLAFKEAFWALSLQGYTGPAAFRKLGYNTEVLGFERVHNTTKRIRREGKSL
;
A
#
# COMPACT_ATOMS: atom_id res chain seq x y z
N MET A 1 -15.48 -16.52 -3.56
CA MET A 1 -14.82 -16.54 -2.42
C MET A 1 -13.47 -15.98 -2.45
N SER A 2 -13.29 -14.97 -1.79
CA SER A 2 -12.04 -14.38 -1.85
C SER A 2 -11.26 -14.86 -0.72
N THR A 3 -10.19 -15.44 -1.02
CA THR A 3 -9.30 -15.76 -0.01
C THR A 3 -8.30 -14.68 0.00
N LYS A 4 -8.27 -13.94 1.04
CA LYS A 4 -7.20 -13.01 1.24
C LYS A 4 -5.94 -13.81 1.36
N LYS A 5 -5.01 -13.55 0.48
CA LYS A 5 -3.71 -14.18 0.58
C LYS A 5 -3.01 -13.66 1.81
N GLN A 6 -2.59 -14.55 2.67
CA GLN A 6 -1.82 -14.17 3.84
C GLN A 6 -0.36 -13.97 3.46
N PHE A 7 0.28 -13.03 4.13
CA PHE A 7 1.71 -12.81 3.91
C PHE A 7 2.52 -13.91 4.57
N THR A 8 3.55 -14.38 3.86
CA THR A 8 4.50 -15.31 4.46
C THR A 8 5.41 -14.54 5.41
N PRO A 9 6.09 -15.24 6.34
CA PRO A 9 7.03 -14.55 7.23
C PRO A 9 8.09 -13.77 6.49
N GLU A 10 8.55 -14.28 5.36
CA GLU A 10 9.54 -13.60 4.55
C GLU A 10 8.97 -12.32 3.95
N GLU A 11 7.75 -12.41 3.44
CA GLU A 11 7.07 -11.23 2.90
C GLU A 11 6.87 -10.17 3.97
N ILE A 12 6.48 -10.60 5.17
CA ILE A 12 6.30 -9.68 6.29
C ILE A 12 7.61 -8.95 6.59
N ARG A 13 8.71 -9.68 6.57
CA ARG A 13 10.02 -9.08 6.82
C ARG A 13 10.34 -8.01 5.78
N HIS A 14 10.11 -8.31 4.51
CA HIS A 14 10.35 -7.35 3.45
C HIS A 14 9.46 -6.13 3.57
N LEU A 15 8.19 -6.34 3.90
CA LEU A 15 7.26 -5.23 4.03
C LEU A 15 7.64 -4.34 5.21
N ARG A 16 8.09 -4.95 6.31
CA ARG A 16 8.49 -4.18 7.49
C ARG A 16 9.74 -3.35 7.25
N ALA A 17 10.56 -3.78 6.32
CA ALA A 17 11.79 -3.05 6.00
C ALA A 17 11.49 -1.73 5.30
N ASN A 18 10.31 -1.58 4.71
CA ASN A 18 9.93 -0.35 4.03
C ASN A 18 9.54 0.70 5.07
N PRO A 19 10.20 1.86 5.09
CA PRO A 19 9.91 2.89 6.10
C PRO A 19 8.49 3.43 6.03
N TYR A 20 7.79 3.22 4.92
CA TYR A 20 6.40 3.64 4.80
C TYR A 20 5.43 2.68 5.46
N THR A 21 5.90 1.50 5.87
CA THR A 21 5.05 0.52 6.54
C THR A 21 5.01 0.83 8.02
N ARG A 22 3.81 1.11 8.53
CA ARG A 22 3.64 1.35 9.95
C ARG A 22 3.57 0.04 10.73
N CYS A 23 2.78 -0.91 10.21
CA CYS A 23 2.58 -2.19 10.87
C CYS A 23 2.16 -3.21 9.84
N VAL A 24 2.63 -4.43 9.96
CA VAL A 24 2.24 -5.51 9.06
C VAL A 24 2.13 -6.81 9.85
N THR A 25 1.05 -7.53 9.60
CA THR A 25 0.82 -8.86 10.14
C THR A 25 0.59 -9.81 8.99
N ALA A 26 0.30 -11.07 9.29
CA ALA A 26 0.02 -12.05 8.25
C ALA A 26 -1.21 -11.67 7.41
N ASP A 27 -2.15 -10.95 8.01
CA ASP A 27 -3.42 -10.65 7.35
C ASP A 27 -3.57 -9.21 6.92
N THR A 28 -2.87 -8.29 7.55
CA THR A 28 -3.10 -6.86 7.32
C THR A 28 -1.79 -6.10 7.21
N ILE A 29 -1.88 -4.92 6.62
CA ILE A 29 -0.75 -4.00 6.56
C ILE A 29 -1.29 -2.58 6.72
N SER A 30 -0.58 -1.78 7.51
CA SER A 30 -0.93 -0.38 7.72
C SER A 30 0.22 0.49 7.27
N TYR A 31 -0.09 1.70 6.83
CA TYR A 31 0.90 2.61 6.28
C TYR A 31 1.01 3.86 7.12
N THR A 32 2.16 4.51 7.06
CA THR A 32 2.39 5.76 7.78
C THR A 32 1.68 6.90 7.08
N LEU A 33 1.55 8.02 7.81
CA LEU A 33 1.01 9.23 7.21
C LEU A 33 1.89 9.69 6.05
N ALA A 34 3.20 9.55 6.20
CA ALA A 34 4.14 9.92 5.14
C ALA A 34 3.86 9.15 3.86
N PHE A 35 3.49 7.86 3.99
CA PHE A 35 3.11 7.07 2.81
C PHE A 35 1.90 7.68 2.13
N LYS A 36 0.88 8.00 2.92
CA LYS A 36 -0.37 8.52 2.35
C LYS A 36 -0.14 9.83 1.64
N GLU A 37 0.68 10.69 2.20
CA GLU A 37 0.99 11.96 1.58
C GLU A 37 1.78 11.79 0.28
N ALA A 38 2.78 10.90 0.32
CA ALA A 38 3.57 10.63 -0.88
C ALA A 38 2.72 10.00 -1.97
N PHE A 39 1.86 9.05 -1.59
CA PHE A 39 0.96 8.41 -2.53
C PHE A 39 0.02 9.42 -3.18
N TRP A 40 -0.54 10.31 -2.36
CA TRP A 40 -1.44 11.33 -2.87
C TRP A 40 -0.73 12.24 -3.87
N ALA A 41 0.50 12.64 -3.55
CA ALA A 41 1.26 13.48 -4.47
C ALA A 41 1.52 12.78 -5.80
N LEU A 42 1.86 11.48 -5.75
CA LEU A 42 2.06 10.71 -6.98
C LEU A 42 0.76 10.59 -7.77
N SER A 43 -0.34 10.40 -7.06
CA SER A 43 -1.65 10.30 -7.71
C SER A 43 -1.99 11.58 -8.46
N LEU A 44 -1.65 12.72 -7.90
CA LEU A 44 -1.87 14.00 -8.56
C LEU A 44 -1.00 14.17 -9.81
N GLN A 45 0.14 13.46 -9.85
CA GLN A 45 1.01 13.49 -11.01
C GLN A 45 0.56 12.54 -12.11
N GLY A 46 -0.50 11.77 -11.87
CA GLY A 46 -1.03 10.85 -12.85
C GLY A 46 -0.65 9.40 -12.65
N TYR A 47 0.01 9.07 -11.56
CA TYR A 47 0.36 7.67 -11.28
C TYR A 47 -0.89 6.89 -10.92
N THR A 48 -0.98 5.66 -11.46
CA THR A 48 -2.03 4.74 -11.01
C THR A 48 -1.67 4.19 -9.65
N GLY A 49 -2.63 3.51 -9.00
CA GLY A 49 -2.37 2.90 -7.72
C GLY A 49 -1.17 1.98 -7.73
N PRO A 50 -1.15 0.96 -8.61
CA PRO A 50 0.00 0.05 -8.65
C PRO A 50 1.32 0.76 -8.96
N ALA A 51 1.30 1.72 -9.87
CA ALA A 51 2.52 2.45 -10.22
C ALA A 51 3.05 3.25 -9.03
N ALA A 52 2.13 3.89 -8.27
CA ALA A 52 2.53 4.66 -7.10
C ALA A 52 3.11 3.74 -6.02
N PHE A 53 2.50 2.57 -5.80
CA PHE A 53 3.03 1.61 -4.84
C PHE A 53 4.45 1.19 -5.20
N ARG A 54 4.68 0.92 -6.48
CA ARG A 54 6.02 0.53 -6.93
C ARG A 54 7.02 1.66 -6.72
N LYS A 55 6.60 2.87 -7.00
CA LYS A 55 7.45 4.04 -6.82
C LYS A 55 7.86 4.20 -5.37
N LEU A 56 6.98 3.84 -4.45
CA LEU A 56 7.23 3.95 -3.02
C LEU A 56 7.92 2.72 -2.44
N GLY A 57 8.31 1.76 -3.30
CA GLY A 57 9.13 0.64 -2.86
C GLY A 57 8.37 -0.64 -2.53
N TYR A 58 7.10 -0.72 -2.89
CA TYR A 58 6.31 -1.92 -2.61
C TYR A 58 6.21 -2.82 -3.81
N ASN A 59 6.19 -4.13 -3.55
CA ASN A 59 5.96 -5.13 -4.57
C ASN A 59 4.46 -5.40 -4.63
N THR A 60 3.82 -4.96 -5.71
CA THR A 60 2.36 -5.08 -5.82
C THR A 60 1.90 -6.52 -5.93
N GLU A 61 2.77 -7.42 -6.37
CA GLU A 61 2.41 -8.84 -6.42
C GLU A 61 2.34 -9.44 -5.01
N VAL A 62 3.21 -9.00 -4.13
CA VAL A 62 3.19 -9.45 -2.75
C VAL A 62 1.94 -8.92 -2.03
N LEU A 63 1.62 -7.66 -2.23
CA LEU A 63 0.46 -7.06 -1.61
C LEU A 63 -0.85 -7.62 -2.16
N GLY A 64 -0.89 -7.91 -3.45
CA GLY A 64 -2.10 -8.36 -4.09
C GLY A 64 -2.89 -7.20 -4.66
N PHE A 65 -3.51 -7.44 -5.81
CA PHE A 65 -4.23 -6.39 -6.52
C PHE A 65 -5.34 -5.78 -5.65
N GLU A 66 -6.04 -6.63 -4.92
CA GLU A 66 -7.18 -6.17 -4.12
C GLU A 66 -6.76 -5.20 -3.03
N ARG A 67 -5.64 -5.51 -2.34
CA ARG A 67 -5.13 -4.60 -1.31
C ARG A 67 -4.71 -3.28 -1.89
N VAL A 68 -4.00 -3.34 -3.02
CA VAL A 68 -3.55 -2.14 -3.71
C VAL A 68 -4.74 -1.28 -4.11
N HIS A 69 -5.76 -1.91 -4.69
CA HIS A 69 -6.94 -1.21 -5.15
C HIS A 69 -7.71 -0.55 -4.00
N ASN A 70 -7.92 -1.31 -2.93
CA ASN A 70 -8.67 -0.80 -1.78
C ASN A 70 -7.93 0.34 -1.08
N THR A 71 -6.63 0.19 -0.95
CA THR A 71 -5.81 1.25 -0.34
C THR A 71 -5.84 2.51 -1.19
N THR A 72 -5.76 2.34 -2.51
CA THR A 72 -5.82 3.47 -3.44
C THR A 72 -7.12 4.23 -3.28
N LYS A 73 -8.24 3.51 -3.23
CA LYS A 73 -9.54 4.15 -3.07
C LYS A 73 -9.63 4.91 -1.75
N ARG A 74 -9.12 4.30 -0.68
CA ARG A 74 -9.19 4.93 0.64
C ARG A 74 -8.36 6.21 0.67
N ILE A 75 -7.16 6.17 0.15
CA ILE A 75 -6.28 7.33 0.18
C ILE A 75 -6.85 8.47 -0.67
N ARG A 76 -7.41 8.15 -1.83
CA ARG A 76 -8.03 9.16 -2.68
C ARG A 76 -9.20 9.82 -1.98
N ARG A 77 -9.97 9.03 -1.23
CA ARG A 77 -11.09 9.59 -0.47
C ARG A 77 -10.60 10.51 0.63
N GLU A 78 -9.57 10.09 1.37
CA GLU A 78 -9.01 10.88 2.45
C GLU A 78 -8.30 12.12 1.91
N GLY A 79 -7.66 11.98 0.77
CA GLY A 79 -6.94 13.09 0.17
C GLY A 79 -7.84 14.25 -0.18
N LYS A 80 -9.08 13.97 -0.57
CA LYS A 80 -10.01 15.03 -0.89
C LYS A 80 -10.40 15.84 0.33
N SER A 81 -10.23 15.28 1.51
CA SER A 81 -10.57 15.97 2.75
C SER A 81 -9.41 16.78 3.29
N LEU A 82 -8.26 16.61 2.72
CA LEU A 82 -7.10 17.37 3.12
C LEU A 82 -7.05 18.70 2.40
#